data_c1d293f30f772ce9a686da93b26da23b
#
_entry.id   c1d293f30f772ce9a686da93b26da23b
#
_cell.length_a   1.000
_cell.length_b   1.000
_cell.length_c   1.000
_cell.angle_alpha   90.00
_cell.angle_beta   90.00
_cell.angle_gamma   90.00
#
_symmetry.space_group_name_H-M   'P 1'
#
loop_
_entity.id
_entity.type
_entity.pdbx_description
1 polymer ?
#
loop_
_entity_poly.entity_id
_entity_poly.type
_entity_poly.pdbx_seq_one_letter_code
_entity_poly.pdbx_strand_id
1 'polypeptide(L)'
;PKGVCALITPWNWPMNQVCLKVMPALAAGCTMVLKPSELAPLSSMILAELIDDTKFPAGVFNLVNGDGATTGDALTSHPDINMVSFTGSTRAGALISQNAAKDFKRVSLELGGKGANIIFKDADPEAIERGALRCFRNSGQSCNAPTRMLVEKSMYNEAIERLKKLSLIHISE
;
A
#
# COMPACT_ATOMS: atom_id res chain seq x y z
N PRO A 1 20.55 -10.16 -4.58
CA PRO A 1 20.11 -8.79 -4.91
C PRO A 1 19.51 -8.72 -6.31
N LYS A 2 18.55 -7.81 -6.51
CA LYS A 2 17.99 -7.50 -7.84
C LYS A 2 18.67 -6.28 -8.51
N GLY A 3 19.65 -5.70 -7.86
CA GLY A 3 20.29 -4.47 -8.27
C GLY A 3 19.62 -3.24 -7.66
N VAL A 4 19.46 -2.18 -8.43
CA VAL A 4 18.83 -0.92 -7.97
C VAL A 4 17.31 -1.01 -8.06
N CYS A 5 16.64 -0.76 -6.94
CA CYS A 5 15.18 -0.82 -6.83
C CYS A 5 14.58 0.58 -6.73
N ALA A 6 13.63 0.91 -7.60
CA ALA A 6 12.73 2.05 -7.42
C ALA A 6 11.55 1.61 -6.55
N LEU A 7 11.39 2.26 -5.40
CA LEU A 7 10.33 1.98 -4.44
C LEU A 7 9.38 3.18 -4.39
N ILE A 8 8.11 2.99 -4.77
CA ILE A 8 7.13 4.08 -4.83
C ILE A 8 5.93 3.70 -3.95
N THR A 9 5.63 4.58 -2.98
CA THR A 9 4.62 4.30 -1.93
C THR A 9 3.49 5.31 -1.92
N PRO A 10 2.26 4.88 -1.55
CA PRO A 10 1.10 5.74 -1.44
C PRO A 10 1.05 6.50 -0.11
N TRP A 11 0.02 7.33 0.04
CA TRP A 11 -0.20 8.22 1.18
C TRP A 11 -1.04 7.62 2.32
N ASN A 12 -1.81 6.56 2.05
CA ASN A 12 -2.85 6.08 2.98
C ASN A 12 -2.33 5.31 4.20
N TRP A 13 -1.15 4.71 4.10
CA TRP A 13 -0.43 4.03 5.18
C TRP A 13 1.07 4.31 5.06
N PRO A 14 1.52 5.57 5.25
CA PRO A 14 2.85 6.02 4.80
C PRO A 14 3.99 5.15 5.28
N MET A 15 4.21 5.04 6.59
CA MET A 15 5.33 4.27 7.14
C MET A 15 5.18 2.77 6.89
N ASN A 16 3.97 2.22 7.00
CA ASN A 16 3.74 0.80 6.74
C ASN A 16 4.15 0.42 5.31
N GLN A 17 3.71 1.20 4.32
CA GLN A 17 4.02 0.94 2.91
C GLN A 17 5.49 1.11 2.58
N VAL A 18 6.17 2.04 3.24
CA VAL A 18 7.61 2.24 3.12
C VAL A 18 8.36 1.02 3.70
N CYS A 19 8.03 0.61 4.92
CA CYS A 19 8.69 -0.53 5.56
C CYS A 19 8.50 -1.83 4.79
N LEU A 20 7.30 -2.08 4.22
CA LEU A 20 7.02 -3.27 3.41
C LEU A 20 7.88 -3.37 2.13
N LYS A 21 8.49 -2.26 1.68
CA LYS A 21 9.37 -2.23 0.51
C LYS A 21 10.84 -2.09 0.89
N VAL A 22 11.16 -1.16 1.78
CA VAL A 22 12.54 -0.85 2.17
C VAL A 22 13.18 -2.00 2.91
N MET A 23 12.50 -2.58 3.92
CA MET A 23 13.11 -3.62 4.74
C MET A 23 13.44 -4.90 3.96
N PRO A 24 12.55 -5.44 3.11
CA PRO A 24 12.91 -6.58 2.27
C PRO A 24 14.02 -6.27 1.26
N ALA A 25 14.06 -5.05 0.70
CA ALA A 25 15.11 -4.66 -0.23
C ALA A 25 16.48 -4.59 0.46
N LEU A 26 16.56 -4.03 1.67
CA LEU A 26 17.77 -4.03 2.50
C LEU A 26 18.20 -5.45 2.85
N ALA A 27 17.28 -6.30 3.33
CA ALA A 27 17.56 -7.68 3.68
C ALA A 27 18.07 -8.51 2.49
N ALA A 28 17.61 -8.18 1.27
CA ALA A 28 18.07 -8.80 0.03
C ALA A 28 19.38 -8.20 -0.52
N GLY A 29 19.98 -7.22 0.14
CA GLY A 29 21.20 -6.55 -0.30
C GLY A 29 21.04 -5.69 -1.56
N CYS A 30 19.84 -5.15 -1.80
CA CYS A 30 19.58 -4.22 -2.89
C CYS A 30 19.94 -2.79 -2.50
N THR A 31 20.39 -2.01 -3.46
CA THR A 31 20.35 -0.54 -3.36
C THR A 31 19.01 -0.02 -3.83
N MET A 32 18.60 1.17 -3.37
CA MET A 32 17.25 1.65 -3.66
C MET A 32 17.12 3.16 -3.70
N VAL A 33 16.11 3.60 -4.45
CA VAL A 33 15.60 4.97 -4.43
C VAL A 33 14.14 4.90 -4.02
N LEU A 34 13.80 5.47 -2.87
CA LEU A 34 12.43 5.60 -2.37
C LEU A 34 11.82 6.92 -2.82
N LYS A 35 10.65 6.86 -3.45
CA LYS A 35 9.78 8.01 -3.68
C LYS A 35 8.46 7.82 -2.91
N PRO A 36 8.29 8.45 -1.76
CA PRO A 36 6.99 8.45 -1.08
C PRO A 36 5.98 9.31 -1.84
N SER A 37 4.70 9.16 -1.49
CA SER A 37 3.68 10.10 -1.98
C SER A 37 4.00 11.53 -1.53
N GLU A 38 3.82 12.49 -2.40
CA GLU A 38 3.94 13.93 -2.14
C GLU A 38 2.95 14.41 -1.06
N LEU A 39 1.86 13.67 -0.83
CA LEU A 39 0.87 13.99 0.18
C LEU A 39 1.27 13.56 1.60
N ALA A 40 2.22 12.64 1.74
CA ALA A 40 2.63 12.10 3.04
C ALA A 40 4.13 11.74 3.10
N PRO A 41 5.06 12.69 2.83
CA PRO A 41 6.49 12.40 2.74
C PRO A 41 7.21 12.40 4.09
N LEU A 42 6.69 13.10 5.12
CA LEU A 42 7.43 13.44 6.34
C LEU A 42 7.97 12.22 7.10
N SER A 43 7.16 11.17 7.27
CA SER A 43 7.61 9.95 7.95
C SER A 43 8.74 9.23 7.21
N SER A 44 8.74 9.32 5.87
CA SER A 44 9.81 8.74 5.03
C SER A 44 11.10 9.55 5.15
N MET A 45 11.00 10.87 5.30
CA MET A 45 12.15 11.75 5.52
C MET A 45 12.79 11.46 6.87
N ILE A 46 12.00 11.32 7.94
CA ILE A 46 12.51 10.91 9.26
C ILE A 46 13.20 9.53 9.18
N LEU A 47 12.62 8.58 8.45
CA LEU A 47 13.28 7.28 8.24
C LEU A 47 14.62 7.42 7.53
N ALA A 48 14.72 8.31 6.55
CA ALA A 48 15.98 8.56 5.85
C ALA A 48 17.06 9.11 6.80
N GLU A 49 16.70 10.07 7.66
CA GLU A 49 17.59 10.60 8.71
C GLU A 49 18.04 9.50 9.67
N LEU A 50 17.12 8.67 10.15
CA LEU A 50 17.43 7.54 11.03
C LEU A 50 18.37 6.51 10.36
N ILE A 51 18.20 6.24 9.08
CA ILE A 51 19.09 5.33 8.32
C ILE A 51 20.49 5.95 8.20
N ASP A 52 20.59 7.25 7.94
CA ASP A 52 21.87 7.97 7.84
C ASP A 52 22.63 7.92 9.18
N ASP A 53 21.93 8.13 10.29
CA ASP A 53 22.49 8.03 11.66
C ASP A 53 23.04 6.63 11.98
N THR A 54 22.52 5.57 11.38
CA THR A 54 23.00 4.18 11.59
C THR A 54 24.31 3.87 10.85
N LYS A 55 24.86 4.82 10.10
CA LYS A 55 26.08 4.65 9.28
C LYS A 55 25.96 3.53 8.24
N PHE A 56 24.78 3.34 7.69
CA PHE A 56 24.61 2.50 6.52
C PHE A 56 25.54 2.98 5.39
N PRO A 57 26.07 2.08 4.56
CA PRO A 57 26.92 2.52 3.45
C PRO A 57 26.19 3.53 2.54
N ALA A 58 26.87 4.62 2.22
CA ALA A 58 26.30 5.67 1.37
C ALA A 58 25.79 5.10 0.04
N GLY A 59 24.64 5.57 -0.41
CA GLY A 59 24.01 5.14 -1.67
C GLY A 59 23.21 3.84 -1.58
N VAL A 60 23.19 3.10 -0.46
CA VAL A 60 22.34 1.93 -0.30
C VAL A 60 20.88 2.33 -0.22
N PHE A 61 20.55 3.34 0.57
CA PHE A 61 19.22 3.94 0.65
C PHE A 61 19.27 5.40 0.21
N ASN A 62 18.36 5.77 -0.69
CA ASN A 62 18.22 7.15 -1.17
C ASN A 62 16.73 7.50 -1.16
N LEU A 63 16.40 8.74 -0.84
CA LEU A 63 15.05 9.26 -0.86
C LEU A 63 14.95 10.46 -1.80
N VAL A 64 13.93 10.46 -2.65
CA VAL A 64 13.58 11.58 -3.52
C VAL A 64 12.12 11.96 -3.30
N ASN A 65 11.86 13.23 -3.12
CA ASN A 65 10.50 13.77 -3.08
C ASN A 65 10.12 14.30 -4.48
N GLY A 66 8.82 14.34 -4.74
CA GLY A 66 8.27 14.86 -5.99
C GLY A 66 6.94 14.18 -6.33
N ASP A 67 6.29 14.67 -7.35
CA ASP A 67 5.02 14.12 -7.84
C ASP A 67 5.21 12.83 -8.66
N GLY A 68 4.08 12.20 -9.00
CA GLY A 68 4.08 10.97 -9.77
C GLY A 68 4.39 11.16 -11.25
N ALA A 69 3.98 12.31 -11.83
CA ALA A 69 4.06 12.55 -13.26
C ALA A 69 5.47 12.95 -13.72
N THR A 70 6.24 13.59 -12.86
CA THR A 70 7.63 14.00 -13.15
C THR A 70 8.63 13.08 -12.49
N THR A 71 8.75 13.12 -11.16
CA THR A 71 9.75 12.32 -10.42
C THR A 71 9.47 10.82 -10.51
N GLY A 72 8.19 10.42 -10.41
CA GLY A 72 7.80 9.00 -10.54
C GLY A 72 8.07 8.46 -11.94
N ASP A 73 7.75 9.22 -12.98
CA ASP A 73 7.99 8.84 -14.37
C ASP A 73 9.49 8.74 -14.67
N ALA A 74 10.28 9.76 -14.29
CA ALA A 74 11.73 9.75 -14.45
C ALA A 74 12.38 8.55 -13.74
N LEU A 75 11.95 8.25 -12.51
CA LEU A 75 12.48 7.13 -11.73
C LEU A 75 12.16 5.77 -12.38
N THR A 76 10.93 5.57 -12.86
CA THR A 76 10.50 4.29 -13.45
C THR A 76 11.07 4.07 -14.86
N SER A 77 11.39 5.14 -15.57
CA SER A 77 12.01 5.13 -16.91
C SER A 77 13.54 5.09 -16.87
N HIS A 78 14.18 5.31 -15.71
CA HIS A 78 15.63 5.43 -15.63
C HIS A 78 16.33 4.11 -15.99
N PRO A 79 17.33 4.11 -16.92
CA PRO A 79 17.96 2.88 -17.42
C PRO A 79 18.65 2.05 -16.32
N ASP A 80 19.19 2.69 -15.28
CA ASP A 80 19.92 2.02 -14.21
C ASP A 80 19.00 1.39 -13.14
N ILE A 81 17.67 1.57 -13.25
CA ILE A 81 16.70 0.87 -12.38
C ILE A 81 16.46 -0.54 -12.91
N ASN A 82 16.68 -1.54 -12.07
CA ASN A 82 16.50 -2.94 -12.39
C ASN A 82 15.10 -3.47 -12.00
N MET A 83 14.50 -2.89 -10.96
CA MET A 83 13.20 -3.30 -10.46
C MET A 83 12.39 -2.10 -9.98
N VAL A 84 11.09 -2.10 -10.27
CA VAL A 84 10.14 -1.13 -9.72
C VAL A 84 9.15 -1.84 -8.81
N SER A 85 9.04 -1.39 -7.56
CA SER A 85 7.99 -1.82 -6.62
C SER A 85 7.08 -0.63 -6.34
N PHE A 86 5.85 -0.73 -6.79
CA PHE A 86 4.85 0.32 -6.72
C PHE A 86 3.61 -0.12 -5.94
N THR A 87 3.10 0.76 -5.08
CA THR A 87 1.77 0.64 -4.48
C THR A 87 1.00 1.92 -4.75
N GLY A 88 -0.21 1.80 -5.32
CA GLY A 88 -1.04 2.94 -5.64
C GLY A 88 -2.21 2.63 -6.58
N SER A 89 -2.56 3.57 -7.46
CA SER A 89 -3.70 3.42 -8.36
C SER A 89 -3.40 2.50 -9.55
N THR A 90 -4.44 1.83 -10.06
CA THR A 90 -4.36 0.99 -11.27
C THR A 90 -3.86 1.79 -12.47
N ARG A 91 -4.30 3.05 -12.62
CA ARG A 91 -3.85 3.93 -13.71
C ARG A 91 -2.33 4.17 -13.67
N ALA A 92 -1.80 4.50 -12.49
CA ALA A 92 -0.36 4.72 -12.34
C ALA A 92 0.42 3.40 -12.53
N GLY A 93 -0.09 2.27 -12.03
CA GLY A 93 0.52 0.96 -12.24
C GLY A 93 0.63 0.58 -13.71
N ALA A 94 -0.38 0.90 -14.53
CA ALA A 94 -0.34 0.67 -15.97
C ALA A 94 0.76 1.50 -16.66
N LEU A 95 0.88 2.79 -16.33
CA LEU A 95 1.93 3.66 -16.85
C LEU A 95 3.34 3.17 -16.47
N ILE A 96 3.50 2.80 -15.20
CA ILE A 96 4.77 2.24 -14.70
C ILE A 96 5.14 0.96 -15.44
N SER A 97 4.17 0.08 -15.70
CA SER A 97 4.41 -1.14 -16.47
C SER A 97 4.85 -0.85 -17.89
N GLN A 98 4.25 0.15 -18.55
CA GLN A 98 4.64 0.58 -19.88
C GLN A 98 6.07 1.15 -19.91
N ASN A 99 6.44 1.99 -18.94
CA ASN A 99 7.78 2.53 -18.82
C ASN A 99 8.82 1.43 -18.59
N ALA A 100 8.54 0.55 -17.65
CA ALA A 100 9.45 -0.54 -17.27
C ALA A 100 9.66 -1.58 -18.39
N ALA A 101 8.66 -1.78 -19.24
CA ALA A 101 8.70 -2.77 -20.31
C ALA A 101 9.80 -2.47 -21.36
N LYS A 102 10.13 -1.20 -21.58
CA LYS A 102 11.16 -0.79 -22.55
C LYS A 102 12.53 -1.38 -22.26
N ASP A 103 12.85 -1.55 -20.99
CA ASP A 103 14.14 -2.07 -20.51
C ASP A 103 13.99 -3.43 -19.81
N PHE A 104 12.86 -4.11 -19.99
CA PHE A 104 12.56 -5.42 -19.37
C PHE A 104 12.71 -5.40 -17.84
N LYS A 105 12.46 -4.27 -17.18
CA LYS A 105 12.55 -4.14 -15.72
C LYS A 105 11.53 -5.04 -15.04
N ARG A 106 11.90 -5.62 -13.92
CA ARG A 106 10.93 -6.33 -13.08
C ARG A 106 9.99 -5.32 -12.42
N VAL A 107 8.68 -5.59 -12.46
CA VAL A 107 7.66 -4.76 -11.82
C VAL A 107 6.89 -5.59 -10.78
N SER A 108 6.71 -5.03 -9.60
CA SER A 108 5.83 -5.53 -8.54
C SER A 108 4.79 -4.46 -8.24
N LEU A 109 3.52 -4.78 -8.46
CA LEU A 109 2.40 -3.85 -8.32
C LEU A 109 1.48 -4.30 -7.20
N GLU A 110 1.21 -3.38 -6.26
CA GLU A 110 0.15 -3.48 -5.27
C GLU A 110 -0.87 -2.38 -5.57
N LEU A 111 -2.06 -2.77 -6.00
CA LEU A 111 -3.05 -1.84 -6.54
C LEU A 111 -4.32 -1.84 -5.69
N GLY A 112 -5.24 -0.93 -6.01
CA GLY A 112 -6.54 -0.87 -5.39
C GLY A 112 -7.40 -2.11 -5.70
N GLY A 113 -8.40 -2.34 -4.88
CA GLY A 113 -9.30 -3.47 -5.05
C GLY A 113 -10.63 -3.28 -4.33
N LYS A 114 -11.51 -4.27 -4.50
CA LYS A 114 -12.78 -4.43 -3.80
C LYS A 114 -12.81 -5.80 -3.15
N GLY A 115 -12.07 -5.95 -2.04
CA GLY A 115 -11.98 -7.20 -1.28
C GLY A 115 -13.34 -7.69 -0.80
N ALA A 116 -13.51 -9.01 -0.72
CA ALA A 116 -14.68 -9.64 -0.16
C ALA A 116 -14.43 -10.03 1.31
N ASN A 117 -15.43 -9.80 2.16
CA ASN A 117 -15.56 -10.42 3.47
C ASN A 117 -16.66 -11.49 3.37
N ILE A 118 -16.31 -12.74 3.54
CA ILE A 118 -17.24 -13.86 3.37
C ILE A 118 -17.57 -14.44 4.74
N ILE A 119 -18.86 -14.49 5.10
CA ILE A 119 -19.34 -14.91 6.41
C ILE A 119 -20.32 -16.05 6.23
N PHE A 120 -19.97 -17.22 6.77
CA PHE A 120 -20.82 -18.40 6.86
C PHE A 120 -21.52 -18.47 8.22
N LYS A 121 -22.54 -19.31 8.35
CA LYS A 121 -23.35 -19.46 9.57
C LYS A 121 -22.56 -19.94 10.79
N ASP A 122 -21.47 -20.63 10.58
CA ASP A 122 -20.57 -21.16 11.62
C ASP A 122 -19.35 -20.23 11.88
N ALA A 123 -19.37 -19.02 11.32
CA ALA A 123 -18.34 -18.02 11.59
C ALA A 123 -18.38 -17.57 13.06
N ASP A 124 -17.26 -17.01 13.51
CA ASP A 124 -17.18 -16.36 14.82
C ASP A 124 -18.33 -15.36 15.02
N PRO A 125 -18.98 -15.35 16.19
CA PRO A 125 -20.12 -14.47 16.47
C PRO A 125 -19.86 -12.98 16.19
N GLU A 126 -18.64 -12.49 16.33
CA GLU A 126 -18.28 -11.10 16.08
C GLU A 126 -17.80 -10.81 14.64
N ALA A 127 -17.84 -11.82 13.75
CA ALA A 127 -17.28 -11.71 12.41
C ALA A 127 -17.92 -10.56 11.57
N ILE A 128 -19.22 -10.31 11.79
CA ILE A 128 -19.97 -9.26 11.09
C ILE A 128 -19.45 -7.88 11.49
N GLU A 129 -19.40 -7.59 12.78
CA GLU A 129 -18.95 -6.31 13.33
C GLU A 129 -17.48 -6.06 13.01
N ARG A 130 -16.63 -7.04 13.23
CA ARG A 130 -15.20 -6.94 12.88
C ARG A 130 -14.99 -6.67 11.40
N GLY A 131 -15.77 -7.31 10.54
CA GLY A 131 -15.73 -7.09 9.10
C GLY A 131 -16.12 -5.67 8.71
N ALA A 132 -17.19 -5.15 9.31
CA ALA A 132 -17.63 -3.77 9.10
C ALA A 132 -16.59 -2.75 9.59
N LEU A 133 -16.12 -2.87 10.83
CA LEU A 133 -15.10 -1.99 11.39
C LEU A 133 -13.82 -2.00 10.55
N ARG A 134 -13.40 -3.16 10.06
CA ARG A 134 -12.24 -3.26 9.18
C ARG A 134 -12.45 -2.55 7.84
N CYS A 135 -13.68 -2.58 7.30
CA CYS A 135 -14.02 -1.87 6.06
C CYS A 135 -13.84 -0.36 6.21
N PHE A 136 -14.23 0.20 7.36
CA PHE A 136 -14.21 1.64 7.61
C PHE A 136 -12.93 2.16 8.28
N ARG A 137 -12.04 1.24 8.70
CA ARG A 137 -10.75 1.63 9.28
C ARG A 137 -9.99 2.57 8.36
N ASN A 138 -9.34 3.59 8.93
CA ASN A 138 -8.65 4.66 8.19
C ASN A 138 -9.59 5.34 7.17
N SER A 139 -10.86 5.58 7.56
CA SER A 139 -11.90 6.14 6.68
C SER A 139 -12.14 5.33 5.39
N GLY A 140 -11.91 4.02 5.43
CA GLY A 140 -12.00 3.14 4.27
C GLY A 140 -10.85 3.27 3.27
N GLN A 141 -9.83 4.06 3.57
CA GLN A 141 -8.70 4.35 2.68
C GLN A 141 -7.64 3.25 2.75
N SER A 142 -8.03 2.03 2.35
CA SER A 142 -7.13 0.88 2.38
C SER A 142 -7.38 -0.04 1.18
N CYS A 143 -6.30 -0.48 0.52
CA CYS A 143 -6.38 -1.39 -0.62
C CYS A 143 -7.01 -2.75 -0.25
N ASN A 144 -6.87 -3.17 1.00
CA ASN A 144 -7.42 -4.42 1.53
C ASN A 144 -8.71 -4.21 2.35
N ALA A 145 -9.38 -3.05 2.26
CA ALA A 145 -10.67 -2.84 2.88
C ALA A 145 -11.70 -3.84 2.31
N PRO A 146 -12.37 -4.66 3.15
CA PRO A 146 -13.35 -5.65 2.70
C PRO A 146 -14.68 -4.98 2.38
N THR A 147 -14.73 -4.22 1.27
CA THR A 147 -15.85 -3.35 0.89
C THR A 147 -17.09 -4.09 0.41
N ARG A 148 -17.02 -5.40 0.27
CA ARG A 148 -18.18 -6.27 -0.05
C ARG A 148 -18.30 -7.34 1.03
N MET A 149 -19.42 -7.32 1.77
CA MET A 149 -19.72 -8.36 2.74
C MET A 149 -20.68 -9.35 2.11
N LEU A 150 -20.23 -10.58 1.91
CA LEU A 150 -21.01 -11.71 1.38
C LEU A 150 -21.40 -12.60 2.56
N VAL A 151 -22.69 -12.63 2.88
CA VAL A 151 -23.21 -13.35 4.04
C VAL A 151 -24.04 -14.52 3.58
N GLU A 152 -23.89 -15.68 4.22
CA GLU A 152 -24.76 -16.84 3.98
C GLU A 152 -26.22 -16.45 4.13
N LYS A 153 -27.07 -16.90 3.19
CA LYS A 153 -28.47 -16.49 3.09
C LYS A 153 -29.25 -16.65 4.40
N SER A 154 -28.96 -17.68 5.17
CA SER A 154 -29.60 -17.95 6.46
C SER A 154 -29.36 -16.87 7.52
N MET A 155 -28.23 -16.14 7.43
CA MET A 155 -27.83 -15.09 8.39
C MET A 155 -28.05 -13.67 7.84
N TYR A 156 -28.52 -13.52 6.63
CA TYR A 156 -28.54 -12.22 5.94
C TYR A 156 -29.31 -11.14 6.72
N ASN A 157 -30.52 -11.48 7.20
CA ASN A 157 -31.35 -10.51 7.95
C ASN A 157 -30.71 -10.15 9.30
N GLU A 158 -30.15 -11.14 10.01
CA GLU A 158 -29.43 -10.90 11.26
C GLU A 158 -28.24 -9.96 11.03
N ALA A 159 -27.45 -10.22 9.98
CA ALA A 159 -26.30 -9.38 9.64
C ALA A 159 -26.71 -7.91 9.37
N ILE A 160 -27.82 -7.70 8.65
CA ILE A 160 -28.36 -6.36 8.41
C ILE A 160 -28.70 -5.64 9.71
N GLU A 161 -29.41 -6.31 10.63
CA GLU A 161 -29.82 -5.69 11.90
C GLU A 161 -28.60 -5.37 12.81
N ARG A 162 -27.59 -6.25 12.81
CA ARG A 162 -26.34 -6.01 13.56
C ARG A 162 -25.56 -4.82 12.97
N LEU A 163 -25.44 -4.74 11.64
CA LEU A 163 -24.76 -3.65 10.96
C LEU A 163 -25.48 -2.29 11.15
N LYS A 164 -26.83 -2.27 11.16
CA LYS A 164 -27.59 -1.07 11.48
C LYS A 164 -27.28 -0.54 12.88
N LYS A 165 -27.26 -1.43 13.89
CA LYS A 165 -26.91 -1.05 15.27
C LYS A 165 -25.50 -0.45 15.35
N LEU A 166 -24.52 -1.08 14.69
CA LEU A 166 -23.15 -0.60 14.65
C LEU A 166 -23.04 0.78 13.98
N SER A 167 -23.76 0.99 12.88
CA SER A 167 -23.79 2.27 12.16
C SER A 167 -24.35 3.40 13.03
N LEU A 168 -25.41 3.16 13.78
CA LEU A 168 -26.05 4.16 14.66
C LEU A 168 -25.13 4.61 15.80
N ILE A 169 -24.27 3.74 16.31
CA ILE A 169 -23.28 4.09 17.36
C ILE A 169 -22.25 5.09 16.83
N HIS A 170 -21.92 5.04 15.55
CA HIS A 170 -20.89 5.93 14.94
C HIS A 170 -21.46 7.21 14.33
N ILE A 171 -22.77 7.37 14.24
CA ILE A 171 -23.43 8.59 13.71
C ILE A 171 -23.85 9.55 14.84
N SER A 172 -23.89 9.10 16.07
CA SER A 172 -24.35 9.86 17.24
C SER A 172 -23.24 10.65 17.95
N GLU A 173 -22.05 10.68 17.45
CA GLU A 173 -20.93 11.53 17.89
C GLU A 173 -20.62 12.58 16.82
#